data_655f223a6644ba926c2b2e7fa4d7e5b9
#
_entry.id   655f223a6644ba926c2b2e7fa4d7e5b9
#
_cell.length_a   1.000
_cell.length_b   1.000
_cell.length_c   1.000
_cell.angle_alpha   90.00
_cell.angle_beta   90.00
_cell.angle_gamma   90.00
#
_symmetry.space_group_name_H-M   'P 1'
#
loop_
_entity.id
_entity.type
_entity.pdbx_description
1 polymer ?
#
loop_
_entity_poly.entity_id
_entity_poly.type
_entity_poly.pdbx_seq_one_letter_code
_entity_poly.pdbx_strand_id
1 'polypeptide(L)'
;MELKKNSKTWKNLETAFAGESQAHMKYQYFASQAKKDGFEQISEIFSETAGNEKEHAKMWYKLLNGGKVADTKTNLVKAAAGEHDEWTDMYKRFADEAREEGYIEIAEKFEQVGAIEKEHEARYLKLRDNIENDVVFKSDKVTVWKCRNCGHIYVGESAPEVCPVCAHPRSYFEIRATNY
;
A
#
# COMPACT_ATOMS: atom_id res chain seq x y z
N MET A 1 -14.90 22.00 9.72
CA MET A 1 -13.83 22.79 10.42
C MET A 1 -12.58 22.67 9.56
N GLU A 2 -12.03 23.78 9.12
CA GLU A 2 -10.79 23.78 8.31
C GLU A 2 -9.58 23.76 9.27
N LEU A 3 -8.76 22.73 9.15
CA LEU A 3 -7.56 22.57 9.96
C LEU A 3 -6.42 23.42 9.38
N LYS A 4 -5.92 24.38 10.17
CA LYS A 4 -4.81 25.23 9.73
C LYS A 4 -3.52 24.41 9.61
N LYS A 5 -3.00 24.30 8.39
CA LYS A 5 -1.75 23.59 8.09
C LYS A 5 -0.58 24.18 8.91
N ASN A 6 0.30 23.34 9.41
CA ASN A 6 1.46 23.71 10.26
C ASN A 6 1.10 24.31 11.63
N SER A 7 -0.16 24.27 12.06
CA SER A 7 -0.54 24.60 13.44
C SER A 7 0.01 23.55 14.43
N LYS A 8 0.00 23.85 15.73
CA LYS A 8 0.34 22.85 16.77
C LYS A 8 -0.56 21.61 16.67
N THR A 9 -1.87 21.80 16.43
CA THR A 9 -2.82 20.70 16.25
C THR A 9 -2.49 19.88 15.02
N TRP A 10 -2.11 20.51 13.89
CA TRP A 10 -1.66 19.80 12.68
C TRP A 10 -0.46 18.90 12.99
N LYS A 11 0.59 19.46 13.63
CA LYS A 11 1.78 18.70 14.02
C LYS A 11 1.48 17.56 15.00
N ASN A 12 0.57 17.78 15.94
CA ASN A 12 0.12 16.74 16.87
C ASN A 12 -0.58 15.59 16.13
N LEU A 13 -1.39 15.90 15.11
CA LEU A 13 -2.04 14.87 14.27
C LEU A 13 -1.03 14.09 13.43
N GLU A 14 -0.01 14.76 12.87
CA GLU A 14 1.08 14.08 12.16
C GLU A 14 1.85 13.14 13.08
N THR A 15 2.17 13.60 14.29
CA THR A 15 2.85 12.78 15.32
C THR A 15 1.98 11.61 15.76
N ALA A 16 0.69 11.84 16.01
CA ALA A 16 -0.24 10.78 16.37
C ALA A 16 -0.39 9.74 15.24
N PHE A 17 -0.57 10.17 13.99
CA PHE A 17 -0.63 9.28 12.85
C PHE A 17 0.63 8.40 12.73
N ALA A 18 1.81 9.01 12.86
CA ALA A 18 3.08 8.27 12.82
C ALA A 18 3.20 7.28 14.00
N GLY A 19 2.84 7.70 15.22
CA GLY A 19 2.87 6.85 16.41
C GLY A 19 1.98 5.63 16.31
N GLU A 20 0.72 5.80 15.92
CA GLU A 20 -0.24 4.71 15.75
C GLU A 20 0.15 3.76 14.60
N SER A 21 0.68 4.31 13.50
CA SER A 21 1.18 3.50 12.38
C SER A 21 2.34 2.61 12.82
N GLN A 22 3.28 3.14 13.60
CA GLN A 22 4.38 2.37 14.17
C GLN A 22 3.89 1.34 15.21
N ALA A 23 2.92 1.69 16.06
CA ALA A 23 2.35 0.79 17.05
C ALA A 23 1.67 -0.39 16.36
N HIS A 24 0.85 -0.13 15.32
CA HIS A 24 0.25 -1.16 14.48
C HIS A 24 1.30 -2.17 13.99
N MET A 25 2.38 -1.71 13.37
CA MET A 25 3.41 -2.60 12.84
C MET A 25 4.17 -3.36 13.93
N LYS A 26 4.53 -2.69 15.03
CA LYS A 26 5.22 -3.33 16.16
C LYS A 26 4.37 -4.44 16.79
N TYR A 27 3.08 -4.19 16.98
CA TYR A 27 2.18 -5.19 17.58
C TYR A 27 1.95 -6.40 16.68
N GLN A 28 1.97 -6.23 15.35
CA GLN A 28 2.00 -7.37 14.42
C GLN A 28 3.27 -8.22 14.60
N TYR A 29 4.43 -7.60 14.80
CA TYR A 29 5.67 -8.34 15.07
C TYR A 29 5.62 -9.03 16.43
N PHE A 30 5.07 -8.37 17.47
CA PHE A 30 4.92 -8.95 18.80
C PHE A 30 3.93 -10.12 18.80
N ALA A 31 2.82 -10.02 18.06
CA ALA A 31 1.87 -11.12 17.85
C ALA A 31 2.56 -12.34 17.22
N SER A 32 3.35 -12.12 16.15
CA SER A 32 4.10 -13.20 15.51
C SER A 32 5.09 -13.86 16.47
N GLN A 33 5.77 -13.09 17.31
CA GLN A 33 6.71 -13.63 18.29
C GLN A 33 5.97 -14.40 19.41
N ALA A 34 4.90 -13.83 19.96
CA ALA A 34 4.10 -14.51 20.98
C ALA A 34 3.59 -15.89 20.52
N LYS A 35 3.18 -15.97 19.25
CA LYS A 35 2.78 -17.26 18.64
C LYS A 35 3.92 -18.27 18.60
N LYS A 36 5.13 -17.84 18.21
CA LYS A 36 6.33 -18.70 18.20
C LYS A 36 6.71 -19.17 19.61
N ASP A 37 6.47 -18.34 20.61
CA ASP A 37 6.74 -18.65 22.02
C ASP A 37 5.63 -19.53 22.66
N GLY A 38 4.56 -19.86 21.91
CA GLY A 38 3.45 -20.71 22.37
C GLY A 38 2.35 -19.99 23.15
N PHE A 39 2.28 -18.65 23.06
CA PHE A 39 1.29 -17.82 23.76
C PHE A 39 0.19 -17.32 22.81
N GLU A 40 -0.69 -18.24 22.33
CA GLU A 40 -1.74 -17.91 21.34
C GLU A 40 -2.67 -16.79 21.80
N GLN A 41 -3.11 -16.78 23.06
CA GLN A 41 -3.96 -15.72 23.61
C GLN A 41 -3.27 -14.35 23.55
N ILE A 42 -1.98 -14.28 23.91
CA ILE A 42 -1.22 -13.03 23.87
C ILE A 42 -1.03 -12.57 22.43
N SER A 43 -0.80 -13.51 21.51
CA SER A 43 -0.72 -13.24 20.07
C SER A 43 -2.02 -12.63 19.53
N GLU A 44 -3.18 -13.17 19.91
CA GLU A 44 -4.48 -12.62 19.51
C GLU A 44 -4.71 -11.21 20.07
N ILE A 45 -4.37 -10.97 21.34
CA ILE A 45 -4.49 -9.64 21.99
C ILE A 45 -3.62 -8.61 21.25
N PHE A 46 -2.38 -8.94 20.91
CA PHE A 46 -1.54 -8.05 20.12
C PHE A 46 -2.12 -7.78 18.73
N SER A 47 -2.67 -8.80 18.06
CA SER A 47 -3.27 -8.66 16.73
C SER A 47 -4.53 -7.79 16.77
N GLU A 48 -5.39 -7.97 17.78
CA GLU A 48 -6.58 -7.14 18.01
C GLU A 48 -6.18 -5.68 18.24
N THR A 49 -5.24 -5.45 19.16
CA THR A 49 -4.75 -4.10 19.48
C THR A 49 -4.14 -3.44 18.25
N ALA A 50 -3.33 -4.18 17.46
CA ALA A 50 -2.81 -3.68 16.19
C ALA A 50 -3.93 -3.24 15.23
N GLY A 51 -5.05 -3.97 15.20
CA GLY A 51 -6.24 -3.57 14.46
C GLY A 51 -6.84 -2.25 14.93
N ASN A 52 -6.87 -2.01 16.24
CA ASN A 52 -7.36 -0.76 16.83
C ASN A 52 -6.45 0.43 16.45
N GLU A 53 -5.13 0.26 16.56
CA GLU A 53 -4.16 1.31 16.22
C GLU A 53 -4.20 1.70 14.73
N LYS A 54 -4.47 0.74 13.84
CA LYS A 54 -4.73 1.01 12.43
C LYS A 54 -5.94 1.94 12.23
N GLU A 55 -7.03 1.72 12.97
CA GLU A 55 -8.22 2.58 12.85
C GLU A 55 -7.99 3.95 13.49
N HIS A 56 -7.21 4.05 14.58
CA HIS A 56 -6.76 5.33 15.15
C HIS A 56 -5.91 6.11 14.12
N ALA A 57 -4.89 5.49 13.55
CA ALA A 57 -4.07 6.10 12.50
C ALA A 57 -4.93 6.62 11.33
N LYS A 58 -5.92 5.83 10.88
CA LYS A 58 -6.84 6.21 9.80
C LYS A 58 -7.70 7.43 10.16
N MET A 59 -8.11 7.59 11.43
CA MET A 59 -8.83 8.79 11.87
C MET A 59 -7.94 10.04 11.74
N TRP A 60 -6.70 9.96 12.22
CA TRP A 60 -5.74 11.07 12.15
C TRP A 60 -5.37 11.39 10.69
N TYR A 61 -5.13 10.37 9.87
CA TYR A 61 -4.90 10.52 8.43
C TYR A 61 -6.04 11.28 7.75
N LYS A 62 -7.30 10.91 8.02
CA LYS A 62 -8.46 11.60 7.44
C LYS A 62 -8.52 13.06 7.85
N LEU A 63 -8.28 13.39 9.12
CA LEU A 63 -8.27 14.78 9.59
C LEU A 63 -7.19 15.61 8.89
N LEU A 64 -6.01 15.04 8.66
CA LEU A 64 -4.92 15.66 7.91
C LEU A 64 -5.24 15.82 6.39
N ASN A 65 -6.17 15.02 5.87
CA ASN A 65 -6.51 14.96 4.45
C ASN A 65 -7.95 15.40 4.14
N GLY A 66 -8.47 16.40 4.87
CA GLY A 66 -9.80 16.98 4.60
C GLY A 66 -10.97 16.05 4.90
N GLY A 67 -10.81 15.15 5.87
CA GLY A 67 -11.86 14.28 6.41
C GLY A 67 -12.06 12.96 5.66
N LYS A 68 -11.28 12.65 4.64
CA LYS A 68 -11.44 11.44 3.82
C LYS A 68 -10.12 10.85 3.34
N VAL A 69 -10.16 9.59 2.95
CA VAL A 69 -9.16 9.00 2.04
C VAL A 69 -9.56 9.39 0.62
N ALA A 70 -8.62 9.84 -0.19
CA ALA A 70 -8.88 10.25 -1.56
C ALA A 70 -9.34 9.07 -2.45
N ASP A 71 -9.76 9.37 -3.67
CA ASP A 71 -10.06 8.34 -4.68
C ASP A 71 -8.80 7.56 -5.09
N THR A 72 -9.00 6.42 -5.74
CA THR A 72 -7.91 5.50 -6.11
C THR A 72 -6.86 6.16 -6.99
N LYS A 73 -7.27 6.95 -8.00
CA LYS A 73 -6.34 7.62 -8.91
C LYS A 73 -5.46 8.62 -8.16
N THR A 74 -6.05 9.45 -7.31
CA THR A 74 -5.33 10.40 -6.45
C THR A 74 -4.36 9.67 -5.50
N ASN A 75 -4.79 8.54 -4.92
CA ASN A 75 -3.93 7.76 -4.03
C ASN A 75 -2.76 7.12 -4.77
N LEU A 76 -2.93 6.65 -6.00
CA LEU A 76 -1.84 6.13 -6.83
C LEU A 76 -0.80 7.21 -7.15
N VAL A 77 -1.23 8.43 -7.43
CA VAL A 77 -0.30 9.57 -7.64
C VAL A 77 0.48 9.89 -6.36
N LYS A 78 -0.20 9.92 -5.21
CA LYS A 78 0.47 10.18 -3.92
C LYS A 78 1.44 9.07 -3.52
N ALA A 79 1.05 7.81 -3.75
CA ALA A 79 1.93 6.69 -3.48
C ALA A 79 3.17 6.74 -4.37
N ALA A 80 3.01 6.91 -5.69
CA ALA A 80 4.13 7.04 -6.60
C ALA A 80 5.08 8.19 -6.21
N ALA A 81 4.55 9.34 -5.77
CA ALA A 81 5.37 10.46 -5.31
C ALA A 81 6.14 10.12 -4.03
N GLY A 82 5.54 9.38 -3.09
CA GLY A 82 6.24 8.91 -1.89
C GLY A 82 7.39 7.97 -2.23
N GLU A 83 7.13 6.93 -3.03
CA GLU A 83 8.17 6.00 -3.48
C GLU A 83 9.29 6.73 -4.25
N HIS A 84 8.92 7.73 -5.07
CA HIS A 84 9.90 8.56 -5.80
C HIS A 84 10.86 9.26 -4.84
N ASP A 85 10.35 9.93 -3.80
CA ASP A 85 11.15 10.63 -2.80
C ASP A 85 12.04 9.63 -2.03
N GLU A 86 11.53 8.42 -1.74
CA GLU A 86 12.26 7.39 -1.03
C GLU A 86 13.48 6.90 -1.80
N TRP A 87 13.36 6.57 -3.09
CA TRP A 87 14.50 6.03 -3.84
C TRP A 87 15.42 7.10 -4.44
N THR A 88 14.94 8.31 -4.71
CA THR A 88 15.77 9.38 -5.29
C THR A 88 16.59 10.14 -4.26
N ASP A 89 16.07 10.29 -3.03
CA ASP A 89 16.71 11.09 -1.97
C ASP A 89 16.90 10.28 -0.68
N MET A 90 15.82 9.83 -0.05
CA MET A 90 15.86 9.33 1.33
C MET A 90 16.81 8.16 1.52
N TYR A 91 16.61 7.06 0.80
CA TYR A 91 17.44 5.85 0.95
C TYR A 91 18.85 6.05 0.44
N LYS A 92 19.05 6.88 -0.58
CA LYS A 92 20.37 7.23 -1.07
C LYS A 92 21.18 7.96 0.02
N ARG A 93 20.58 8.99 0.61
CA ARG A 93 21.22 9.75 1.70
C ARG A 93 21.47 8.86 2.92
N PHE A 94 20.52 8.02 3.31
CA PHE A 94 20.71 7.08 4.44
C PHE A 94 21.83 6.08 4.18
N ALA A 95 21.99 5.61 2.95
CA ALA A 95 23.08 4.71 2.57
C ALA A 95 24.45 5.40 2.67
N ASP A 96 24.53 6.65 2.18
CA ASP A 96 25.75 7.45 2.25
C ASP A 96 26.14 7.74 3.71
N GLU A 97 25.20 8.19 4.54
CA GLU A 97 25.39 8.44 5.97
C GLU A 97 25.83 7.15 6.72
N ALA A 98 25.17 6.02 6.43
CA ALA A 98 25.55 4.72 7.05
C ALA A 98 26.97 4.28 6.67
N ARG A 99 27.43 4.55 5.44
CA ARG A 99 28.80 4.27 5.02
C ARG A 99 29.81 5.16 5.73
N GLU A 100 29.52 6.44 5.87
CA GLU A 100 30.37 7.39 6.61
C GLU A 100 30.53 6.96 8.07
N GLU A 101 29.48 6.40 8.68
CA GLU A 101 29.51 5.87 10.06
C GLU A 101 30.10 4.45 10.16
N GLY A 102 30.44 3.79 9.04
CA GLY A 102 31.03 2.44 9.01
C GLY A 102 30.03 1.29 9.01
N TYR A 103 28.72 1.55 8.87
CA TYR A 103 27.65 0.54 8.83
C TYR A 103 27.38 0.04 7.40
N ILE A 104 28.37 -0.61 6.80
CA ILE A 104 28.34 -1.02 5.38
C ILE A 104 27.15 -1.92 5.04
N GLU A 105 26.87 -2.94 5.87
CA GLU A 105 25.73 -3.84 5.64
C GLU A 105 24.36 -3.14 5.72
N ILE A 106 24.25 -2.09 6.54
CA ILE A 106 23.03 -1.28 6.62
C ILE A 106 22.91 -0.40 5.39
N ALA A 107 24.00 0.20 4.92
CA ALA A 107 24.03 1.00 3.71
C ALA A 107 23.59 0.18 2.48
N GLU A 108 24.10 -1.04 2.33
CA GLU A 108 23.69 -1.95 1.25
C GLU A 108 22.18 -2.30 1.33
N LYS A 109 21.63 -2.47 2.53
CA LYS A 109 20.19 -2.70 2.71
C LYS A 109 19.36 -1.48 2.28
N PHE A 110 19.77 -0.27 2.64
CA PHE A 110 19.11 0.95 2.17
C PHE A 110 19.09 1.05 0.65
N GLU A 111 20.21 0.76 -0.03
CA GLU A 111 20.27 0.76 -1.49
C GLU A 111 19.35 -0.30 -2.12
N GLN A 112 19.35 -1.51 -1.55
CA GLN A 112 18.50 -2.60 -2.04
C GLN A 112 17.02 -2.26 -1.87
N VAL A 113 16.62 -1.69 -0.73
CA VAL A 113 15.24 -1.23 -0.52
C VAL A 113 14.91 -0.08 -1.47
N GLY A 114 15.79 0.92 -1.62
CA GLY A 114 15.59 1.99 -2.58
C GLY A 114 15.37 1.50 -4.02
N ALA A 115 16.03 0.43 -4.43
CA ALA A 115 15.79 -0.19 -5.74
C ALA A 115 14.38 -0.83 -5.84
N ILE A 116 13.84 -1.36 -4.75
CA ILE A 116 12.46 -1.89 -4.68
C ILE A 116 11.45 -0.75 -4.79
N GLU A 117 11.67 0.37 -4.10
CA GLU A 117 10.75 1.52 -4.12
C GLU A 117 10.65 2.15 -5.53
N LYS A 118 11.71 2.09 -6.32
CA LYS A 118 11.67 2.46 -7.73
C LYS A 118 10.71 1.58 -8.55
N GLU A 119 10.66 0.28 -8.28
CA GLU A 119 9.71 -0.64 -8.92
C GLU A 119 8.27 -0.41 -8.43
N HIS A 120 8.09 -0.01 -7.15
CA HIS A 120 6.79 0.38 -6.62
C HIS A 120 6.27 1.64 -7.30
N GLU A 121 7.10 2.68 -7.45
CA GLU A 121 6.74 3.88 -8.21
C GLU A 121 6.27 3.52 -9.62
N ALA A 122 7.07 2.78 -10.39
CA ALA A 122 6.75 2.37 -11.73
C ALA A 122 5.41 1.62 -11.80
N ARG A 123 5.14 0.75 -10.85
CA ARG A 123 3.88 0.02 -10.71
C ARG A 123 2.69 0.95 -10.47
N TYR A 124 2.80 1.89 -9.52
CA TYR A 124 1.72 2.82 -9.21
C TYR A 124 1.43 3.76 -10.38
N LEU A 125 2.45 4.26 -11.08
CA LEU A 125 2.30 5.07 -12.28
C LEU A 125 1.59 4.27 -13.39
N LYS A 126 1.97 3.02 -13.61
CA LYS A 126 1.32 2.14 -14.59
C LYS A 126 -0.15 1.88 -14.25
N LEU A 127 -0.48 1.66 -12.98
CA LEU A 127 -1.87 1.47 -12.54
C LEU A 127 -2.70 2.74 -12.70
N ARG A 128 -2.13 3.91 -12.42
CA ARG A 128 -2.75 5.21 -12.70
C ARG A 128 -3.06 5.36 -14.18
N ASP A 129 -2.08 5.10 -15.04
CA ASP A 129 -2.23 5.20 -16.50
C ASP A 129 -3.30 4.25 -17.01
N ASN A 130 -3.39 3.04 -16.45
CA ASN A 130 -4.45 2.10 -16.80
C ASN A 130 -5.85 2.65 -16.49
N ILE A 131 -6.02 3.37 -15.36
CA ILE A 131 -7.28 4.03 -15.02
C ILE A 131 -7.55 5.19 -15.98
N GLU A 132 -6.55 6.03 -16.24
CA GLU A 132 -6.68 7.21 -17.10
C GLU A 132 -7.06 6.84 -18.54
N ASN A 133 -6.52 5.75 -19.04
CA ASN A 133 -6.76 5.27 -20.40
C ASN A 133 -7.93 4.28 -20.51
N ASP A 134 -8.68 4.05 -19.42
CA ASP A 134 -9.82 3.11 -19.37
C ASP A 134 -9.46 1.68 -19.82
N VAL A 135 -8.23 1.23 -19.49
CA VAL A 135 -7.72 -0.11 -19.87
C VAL A 135 -7.63 -1.10 -18.72
N VAL A 136 -8.20 -0.77 -17.55
CA VAL A 136 -8.23 -1.71 -16.40
C VAL A 136 -9.07 -2.95 -16.73
N PHE A 137 -10.20 -2.77 -17.43
CA PHE A 137 -11.15 -3.83 -17.80
C PHE A 137 -11.36 -3.95 -19.29
N LYS A 138 -10.54 -3.28 -20.09
CA LYS A 138 -10.54 -3.30 -21.56
C LYS A 138 -9.14 -3.53 -22.08
N SER A 139 -9.05 -4.04 -23.31
CA SER A 139 -7.82 -4.25 -24.06
C SER A 139 -8.07 -3.92 -25.53
N ASP A 140 -7.06 -3.52 -26.25
CA ASP A 140 -7.07 -3.31 -27.70
C ASP A 140 -7.04 -4.63 -28.50
N LYS A 141 -6.96 -5.76 -27.80
CA LYS A 141 -6.95 -7.09 -28.37
C LYS A 141 -7.74 -8.08 -27.51
N VAL A 142 -8.13 -9.18 -28.09
CA VAL A 142 -8.75 -10.30 -27.37
C VAL A 142 -7.82 -10.76 -26.26
N THR A 143 -8.31 -10.69 -25.04
CA THR A 143 -7.57 -10.95 -23.80
C THR A 143 -8.30 -11.99 -22.96
N VAL A 144 -7.54 -12.72 -22.17
CA VAL A 144 -8.08 -13.72 -21.23
C VAL A 144 -8.27 -13.05 -19.88
N TRP A 145 -9.51 -12.97 -19.44
CA TRP A 145 -9.91 -12.41 -18.15
C TRP A 145 -10.23 -13.53 -17.16
N LYS A 146 -9.92 -13.31 -15.89
CA LYS A 146 -10.22 -14.22 -14.79
C LYS A 146 -11.02 -13.51 -13.71
N CYS A 147 -12.13 -14.11 -13.30
CA CYS A 147 -12.87 -13.65 -12.12
C CYS A 147 -12.12 -14.04 -10.84
N ARG A 148 -11.73 -13.07 -10.04
CA ARG A 148 -10.98 -13.27 -8.79
C ARG A 148 -11.79 -13.98 -7.70
N ASN A 149 -13.14 -13.96 -7.80
CA ASN A 149 -13.99 -14.63 -6.82
C ASN A 149 -14.14 -16.14 -7.11
N CYS A 150 -14.53 -16.52 -8.34
CA CYS A 150 -14.86 -17.92 -8.64
C CYS A 150 -13.92 -18.62 -9.63
N GLY A 151 -12.92 -17.89 -10.16
CA GLY A 151 -11.96 -18.45 -11.12
C GLY A 151 -12.48 -18.55 -12.56
N HIS A 152 -13.72 -18.12 -12.85
CA HIS A 152 -14.27 -18.15 -14.22
C HIS A 152 -13.34 -17.43 -15.19
N ILE A 153 -13.10 -18.09 -16.34
CA ILE A 153 -12.29 -17.55 -17.44
C ILE A 153 -13.21 -17.03 -18.54
N TYR A 154 -12.96 -15.81 -18.95
CA TYR A 154 -13.65 -15.15 -20.05
C TYR A 154 -12.64 -14.66 -21.09
N VAL A 155 -12.98 -14.79 -22.37
CA VAL A 155 -12.11 -14.36 -23.49
C VAL A 155 -12.84 -13.29 -24.27
N GLY A 156 -12.23 -12.12 -24.41
CA GLY A 156 -12.81 -10.97 -25.11
C GLY A 156 -11.96 -9.71 -24.95
N GLU A 157 -12.29 -8.66 -25.68
CA GLU A 157 -11.61 -7.35 -25.59
C GLU A 157 -11.91 -6.61 -24.28
N SER A 158 -13.02 -6.94 -23.62
CA SER A 158 -13.40 -6.34 -22.33
C SER A 158 -13.85 -7.42 -21.35
N ALA A 159 -13.55 -7.23 -20.10
CA ALA A 159 -14.14 -8.04 -19.02
C ALA A 159 -15.67 -7.84 -19.01
N PRO A 160 -16.48 -8.87 -18.74
CA PRO A 160 -17.93 -8.76 -18.69
C PRO A 160 -18.37 -7.86 -17.52
N GLU A 161 -19.53 -7.16 -17.66
CA GLU A 161 -20.07 -6.31 -16.59
C GLU A 161 -20.39 -7.10 -15.32
N VAL A 162 -20.84 -8.34 -15.50
CA VAL A 162 -21.20 -9.26 -14.41
C VAL A 162 -20.65 -10.64 -14.76
N CYS A 163 -20.04 -11.30 -13.79
CA CYS A 163 -19.57 -12.66 -13.95
C CYS A 163 -20.76 -13.62 -14.18
N PRO A 164 -20.81 -14.37 -15.30
CA PRO A 164 -21.96 -15.25 -15.60
C PRO A 164 -22.05 -16.45 -14.67
N VAL A 165 -21.02 -16.76 -13.89
CA VAL A 165 -20.98 -17.91 -12.98
C VAL A 165 -21.37 -17.53 -11.56
N CYS A 166 -20.85 -16.42 -11.02
CA CYS A 166 -21.02 -16.07 -9.61
C CYS A 166 -21.67 -14.71 -9.36
N ALA A 167 -22.13 -14.03 -10.42
CA ALA A 167 -22.81 -12.74 -10.39
C ALA A 167 -22.03 -11.59 -9.73
N HIS A 168 -20.71 -11.73 -9.51
CA HIS A 168 -19.88 -10.62 -9.05
C HIS A 168 -19.67 -9.59 -10.18
N PRO A 169 -19.58 -8.30 -9.84
CA PRO A 169 -19.41 -7.23 -10.84
C PRO A 169 -18.05 -7.30 -11.53
N ARG A 170 -17.91 -6.55 -12.65
CA ARG A 170 -16.69 -6.39 -13.44
C ARG A 170 -15.43 -6.11 -12.60
N SER A 171 -15.57 -5.40 -11.49
CA SER A 171 -14.45 -5.09 -10.58
C SER A 171 -13.72 -6.31 -10.01
N TYR A 172 -14.30 -7.50 -10.12
CA TYR A 172 -13.68 -8.76 -9.75
C TYR A 172 -12.86 -9.41 -10.86
N PHE A 173 -12.82 -8.84 -12.06
CA PHE A 173 -12.01 -9.39 -13.14
C PHE A 173 -10.61 -8.78 -13.18
N GLU A 174 -9.67 -9.59 -13.58
CA GLU A 174 -8.28 -9.23 -13.87
C GLU A 174 -7.82 -9.91 -15.15
N ILE A 175 -6.76 -9.40 -15.79
CA ILE A 175 -6.07 -10.12 -16.86
C ILE A 175 -5.46 -11.37 -16.24
N ARG A 176 -5.73 -12.55 -16.83
CA ARG A 176 -5.21 -13.81 -16.33
C ARG A 176 -3.68 -13.84 -16.41
N ALA A 177 -3.03 -13.96 -15.27
CA ALA A 177 -1.60 -14.29 -15.21
C ALA A 177 -1.39 -15.77 -15.53
N THR A 178 -0.31 -16.08 -16.27
CA THR A 178 0.09 -17.46 -16.66
C THR A 178 1.60 -17.65 -16.53
N ASN A 179 2.24 -16.88 -15.68
CA ASN A 179 3.68 -16.86 -15.47
C ASN A 179 4.17 -17.70 -14.27
N TYR A 180 3.41 -18.75 -13.96
CA TYR A 180 3.73 -19.74 -12.91
C TYR A 180 4.11 -21.06 -13.51
#